data_bba74c3107c7e5a21521ec811cbbced1
#
_entry.id   bba74c3107c7e5a21521ec811cbbced1
#
_cell.length_a   1.000
_cell.length_b   1.000
_cell.length_c   1.000
_cell.angle_alpha   90.00
_cell.angle_beta   90.00
_cell.angle_gamma   90.00
#
_symmetry.space_group_name_H-M   'P 1'
#
loop_
_entity.id
_entity.type
_entity.pdbx_description
1 polymer ?
#
loop_
_entity_poly.entity_id
_entity_poly.type
_entity_poly.pdbx_seq_one_letter_code
_entity_poly.pdbx_strand_id
1 'polypeptide(L)'
;MKQLRFTRSGGNGDRSRRRLRRRLSGGLLLLIALTVAGGLAAVLTPTPQVAVADENSSALLRTGKQLFDTSCVSCHGANLQGVPDHGPSLIGVGEAAVYFQVSTGRMPAMRGEAQAERKDPIFDESQVDAIGAYVEASGGGPTTVRNPDGSLAMHSLRGEDLGRGGDLFRLNCASCHNFTGKGGALSSGKFAPDLGEANEQQILTAMMTGPQNMPKFSDRQLSFDAKKDIIGYVRTAAEEHSPGGYGLGGFGPAPEGMAAWIILMVGAIALALWIGARS
;
A
#
# COMPACT_ATOMS: atom_id res chain seq x y z
N MET A 1 73.54 -79.07 -43.25
CA MET A 1 72.54 -78.80 -42.21
C MET A 1 72.26 -77.27 -42.22
N LYS A 2 71.14 -76.84 -42.79
CA LYS A 2 70.77 -75.43 -42.90
C LYS A 2 69.74 -75.11 -41.82
N GLN A 3 70.05 -74.17 -40.94
CA GLN A 3 69.17 -73.68 -39.92
C GLN A 3 68.30 -72.57 -40.51
N LEU A 4 66.97 -72.71 -40.49
CA LEU A 4 66.00 -71.70 -40.86
C LEU A 4 65.75 -70.78 -39.66
N ARG A 5 66.06 -69.46 -39.81
CA ARG A 5 65.69 -68.43 -38.87
C ARG A 5 64.29 -67.98 -39.19
N PHE A 6 63.35 -68.11 -38.25
CA PHE A 6 62.04 -67.49 -38.28
C PHE A 6 62.13 -66.04 -37.73
N THR A 7 61.91 -65.10 -38.56
CA THR A 7 61.76 -63.71 -38.13
C THR A 7 60.27 -63.41 -37.72
N ARG A 8 60.04 -63.15 -36.45
CA ARG A 8 58.76 -62.61 -35.96
C ARG A 8 58.66 -61.15 -36.30
N SER A 9 57.89 -60.79 -37.33
CA SER A 9 57.39 -59.43 -37.60
C SER A 9 55.92 -59.38 -37.16
N GLY A 10 55.59 -58.61 -36.19
CA GLY A 10 54.18 -58.42 -35.82
C GLY A 10 54.00 -57.85 -34.41
N GLY A 11 53.93 -56.58 -34.24
CA GLY A 11 53.59 -56.04 -32.90
C GLY A 11 53.41 -54.56 -32.69
N ASN A 12 53.64 -53.68 -33.67
CA ASN A 12 53.59 -52.27 -33.45
C ASN A 12 52.25 -51.62 -33.86
N GLY A 13 51.45 -52.20 -34.76
CA GLY A 13 50.18 -51.64 -35.21
C GLY A 13 49.04 -51.76 -34.19
N ASP A 14 49.05 -52.76 -33.36
CA ASP A 14 47.96 -53.05 -32.44
C ASP A 14 48.02 -52.18 -31.16
N ARG A 15 49.21 -51.81 -30.72
CA ARG A 15 49.40 -50.91 -29.56
C ARG A 15 49.02 -49.47 -29.88
N SER A 16 49.26 -49.00 -31.10
CA SER A 16 48.86 -47.62 -31.49
C SER A 16 47.35 -47.49 -31.65
N ARG A 17 46.66 -48.49 -32.22
CA ARG A 17 45.20 -48.54 -32.36
C ARG A 17 44.52 -48.64 -31.00
N ARG A 18 45.05 -49.36 -30.04
CA ARG A 18 44.51 -49.45 -28.67
C ARG A 18 44.72 -48.12 -27.91
N ARG A 19 45.83 -47.41 -28.11
CA ARG A 19 46.06 -46.09 -27.51
C ARG A 19 45.13 -45.02 -28.12
N LEU A 20 44.89 -45.04 -29.43
CA LEU A 20 43.97 -44.17 -30.13
C LEU A 20 42.53 -44.38 -29.67
N ARG A 21 42.05 -45.64 -29.59
CA ARG A 21 40.72 -45.99 -29.08
C ARG A 21 40.54 -45.53 -27.64
N ARG A 22 41.53 -45.72 -26.75
CA ARG A 22 41.45 -45.25 -25.35
C ARG A 22 41.43 -43.72 -25.27
N ARG A 23 42.12 -42.99 -26.13
CA ARG A 23 42.07 -41.53 -26.18
C ARG A 23 40.74 -41.01 -26.73
N LEU A 24 40.21 -41.65 -27.77
CA LEU A 24 38.92 -41.33 -28.34
C LEU A 24 37.76 -41.65 -27.38
N SER A 25 37.76 -42.79 -26.69
CA SER A 25 36.75 -43.12 -25.69
C SER A 25 36.85 -42.25 -24.44
N GLY A 26 38.06 -41.88 -24.01
CA GLY A 26 38.23 -40.90 -22.91
C GLY A 26 37.74 -39.52 -23.26
N GLY A 27 38.00 -39.03 -24.48
CA GLY A 27 37.50 -37.75 -24.98
C GLY A 27 35.96 -37.71 -25.10
N LEU A 28 35.36 -38.82 -25.59
CA LEU A 28 33.92 -38.94 -25.70
C LEU A 28 33.21 -38.95 -24.32
N LEU A 29 33.76 -39.69 -23.34
CA LEU A 29 33.27 -39.71 -21.98
C LEU A 29 33.37 -38.36 -21.30
N LEU A 30 34.45 -37.62 -21.57
CA LEU A 30 34.63 -36.26 -21.02
C LEU A 30 33.63 -35.26 -21.62
N LEU A 31 33.37 -35.37 -22.93
CA LEU A 31 32.32 -34.55 -23.59
C LEU A 31 30.94 -34.88 -23.05
N ILE A 32 30.59 -36.15 -22.87
CA ILE A 32 29.31 -36.56 -22.27
C ILE A 32 29.20 -36.03 -20.83
N ALA A 33 30.26 -36.16 -20.03
CA ALA A 33 30.26 -35.63 -18.65
C ALA A 33 30.09 -34.12 -18.60
N LEU A 34 30.72 -33.34 -19.49
CA LEU A 34 30.59 -31.89 -19.57
C LEU A 34 29.22 -31.47 -20.06
N THR A 35 28.62 -32.17 -21.03
CA THR A 35 27.26 -31.86 -21.49
C THR A 35 26.21 -32.19 -20.43
N VAL A 36 26.35 -33.28 -19.70
CA VAL A 36 25.48 -33.62 -18.57
C VAL A 36 25.65 -32.65 -17.43
N ALA A 37 26.87 -32.30 -17.05
CA ALA A 37 27.14 -31.32 -16.00
C ALA A 37 26.65 -29.91 -16.39
N GLY A 38 26.85 -29.48 -17.64
CA GLY A 38 26.35 -28.19 -18.16
C GLY A 38 24.82 -28.16 -18.25
N GLY A 39 24.20 -29.24 -18.68
CA GLY A 39 22.75 -29.39 -18.72
C GLY A 39 22.12 -29.36 -17.30
N LEU A 40 22.76 -30.07 -16.35
CA LEU A 40 22.32 -30.07 -14.96
C LEU A 40 22.50 -28.69 -14.31
N ALA A 41 23.60 -28.01 -14.59
CA ALA A 41 23.84 -26.65 -14.11
C ALA A 41 22.80 -25.64 -14.69
N ALA A 42 22.45 -25.78 -15.97
CA ALA A 42 21.44 -24.93 -16.60
C ALA A 42 20.03 -25.10 -16.03
N VAL A 43 19.69 -26.31 -15.55
CA VAL A 43 18.40 -26.57 -14.90
C VAL A 43 18.38 -26.17 -13.43
N LEU A 44 19.53 -26.20 -12.74
CA LEU A 44 19.66 -25.89 -11.32
C LEU A 44 20.03 -24.42 -11.05
N THR A 45 20.47 -23.66 -12.06
CA THR A 45 20.68 -22.21 -11.89
C THR A 45 19.34 -21.50 -11.90
N PRO A 46 18.98 -20.80 -10.84
CA PRO A 46 17.77 -19.96 -10.85
C PRO A 46 17.89 -18.96 -12.00
N THR A 47 16.80 -18.82 -12.75
CA THR A 47 16.70 -17.81 -13.83
C THR A 47 17.02 -16.44 -13.27
N PRO A 48 17.69 -15.53 -14.03
CA PRO A 48 18.13 -14.22 -13.56
C PRO A 48 16.97 -13.21 -13.40
N GLN A 49 15.87 -13.62 -12.75
CA GLN A 49 14.78 -12.70 -12.37
C GLN A 49 15.21 -11.68 -11.29
N VAL A 50 16.27 -11.99 -10.53
CA VAL A 50 16.75 -11.12 -9.45
C VAL A 50 17.33 -9.80 -9.99
N ALA A 51 17.96 -9.80 -11.15
CA ALA A 51 18.61 -8.62 -11.70
C ALA A 51 17.60 -7.56 -12.21
N VAL A 52 16.46 -7.97 -12.77
CA VAL A 52 15.44 -7.05 -13.30
C VAL A 52 14.63 -6.42 -12.17
N ALA A 53 14.31 -7.18 -11.12
CA ALA A 53 13.64 -6.66 -9.94
C ALA A 53 14.51 -5.64 -9.18
N ASP A 54 15.81 -5.87 -9.10
CA ASP A 54 16.76 -4.99 -8.42
C ASP A 54 17.01 -3.69 -9.20
N GLU A 55 17.01 -3.74 -10.53
CA GLU A 55 17.17 -2.57 -11.39
C GLU A 55 15.94 -1.65 -11.35
N ASN A 56 14.74 -2.22 -11.38
CA ASN A 56 13.49 -1.47 -11.22
C ASN A 56 13.35 -0.86 -9.83
N SER A 57 13.68 -1.60 -8.77
CA SER A 57 13.66 -1.09 -7.40
C SER A 57 14.68 0.04 -7.22
N SER A 58 15.87 -0.07 -7.80
CA SER A 58 16.89 0.97 -7.74
C SER A 58 16.49 2.23 -8.54
N ALA A 59 15.75 2.09 -9.64
CA ALA A 59 15.19 3.21 -10.39
C ALA A 59 14.10 3.93 -9.60
N LEU A 60 13.18 3.17 -8.98
CA LEU A 60 12.13 3.71 -8.13
C LEU A 60 12.70 4.52 -6.96
N LEU A 61 13.70 3.98 -6.26
CA LEU A 61 14.38 4.67 -5.16
C LEU A 61 15.08 5.97 -5.60
N ARG A 62 15.72 5.98 -6.79
CA ARG A 62 16.35 7.20 -7.33
C ARG A 62 15.32 8.28 -7.65
N THR A 63 14.21 7.89 -8.27
CA THR A 63 13.08 8.81 -8.55
C THR A 63 12.49 9.35 -7.26
N GLY A 64 12.22 8.48 -6.28
CA GLY A 64 11.72 8.90 -4.97
C GLY A 64 12.64 9.86 -4.25
N LYS A 65 13.96 9.59 -4.26
CA LYS A 65 14.95 10.52 -3.71
C LYS A 65 14.95 11.88 -4.42
N GLN A 66 14.90 11.90 -5.75
CA GLN A 66 14.86 13.16 -6.51
C GLN A 66 13.63 13.99 -6.17
N LEU A 67 12.44 13.36 -6.09
CA LEU A 67 11.19 14.03 -5.71
C LEU A 67 11.25 14.53 -4.26
N PHE A 68 11.81 13.73 -3.36
CA PHE A 68 12.02 14.12 -1.96
C PHE A 68 12.95 15.32 -1.83
N ASP A 69 14.09 15.31 -2.51
CA ASP A 69 15.10 16.38 -2.48
C ASP A 69 14.54 17.71 -3.02
N THR A 70 13.57 17.66 -3.93
CA THR A 70 12.96 18.87 -4.48
C THR A 70 11.79 19.42 -3.69
N SER A 71 11.07 18.57 -2.95
CA SER A 71 9.76 18.95 -2.40
C SER A 71 9.61 18.73 -0.89
N CYS A 72 10.48 17.95 -0.25
CA CYS A 72 10.32 17.51 1.13
C CYS A 72 11.50 17.88 2.05
N VAL A 73 12.70 18.03 1.48
CA VAL A 73 13.96 18.21 2.22
C VAL A 73 13.99 19.41 3.14
N SER A 74 13.31 20.51 2.76
CA SER A 74 13.30 21.75 3.54
C SER A 74 12.68 21.57 4.94
N CYS A 75 11.70 20.67 5.07
CA CYS A 75 11.05 20.38 6.34
C CYS A 75 11.51 19.07 6.98
N HIS A 76 11.84 18.06 6.18
CA HIS A 76 12.17 16.74 6.70
C HIS A 76 13.67 16.42 6.74
N GLY A 77 14.52 17.33 6.23
CA GLY A 77 15.98 17.19 6.22
C GLY A 77 16.47 16.22 5.13
N ALA A 78 17.70 16.42 4.67
CA ALA A 78 18.28 15.65 3.56
C ALA A 78 18.43 14.13 3.87
N ASN A 79 18.53 13.78 5.15
CA ASN A 79 18.64 12.39 5.61
C ASN A 79 17.36 11.94 6.34
N LEU A 80 16.22 12.55 6.07
CA LEU A 80 14.91 12.26 6.66
C LEU A 80 14.85 12.43 8.19
N GLN A 81 15.86 13.06 8.80
CA GLN A 81 15.98 13.22 10.26
C GLN A 81 14.98 14.21 10.86
N GLY A 82 14.28 14.98 10.01
CA GLY A 82 13.48 16.12 10.43
C GLY A 82 14.29 17.41 10.57
N VAL A 83 13.59 18.53 10.65
CA VAL A 83 14.16 19.85 10.94
C VAL A 83 13.34 20.48 12.07
N PRO A 84 13.98 20.93 13.16
CA PRO A 84 13.28 21.56 14.28
C PRO A 84 12.35 22.70 13.79
N ASP A 85 11.14 22.74 14.33
CA ASP A 85 10.10 23.73 14.03
C ASP A 85 9.57 23.72 12.58
N HIS A 86 10.07 22.82 11.71
CA HIS A 86 9.63 22.71 10.29
C HIS A 86 8.94 21.38 10.01
N GLY A 87 9.54 20.27 10.41
CA GLY A 87 8.94 18.96 10.14
C GLY A 87 9.59 17.82 10.92
N PRO A 88 8.82 16.76 11.22
CA PRO A 88 9.30 15.62 11.98
C PRO A 88 10.26 14.74 11.17
N SER A 89 10.98 13.86 11.87
CA SER A 89 11.73 12.77 11.24
C SER A 89 10.80 11.82 10.49
N LEU A 90 11.24 11.38 9.33
CA LEU A 90 10.55 10.35 8.54
C LEU A 90 11.23 8.97 8.64
N ILE A 91 12.28 8.83 9.43
CA ILE A 91 12.96 7.55 9.66
C ILE A 91 12.00 6.59 10.37
N GLY A 92 11.70 5.45 9.76
CA GLY A 92 10.82 4.43 10.34
C GLY A 92 9.32 4.72 10.27
N VAL A 93 8.89 5.77 9.54
CA VAL A 93 7.44 6.06 9.38
C VAL A 93 6.76 5.16 8.36
N GLY A 94 7.49 4.61 7.40
CA GLY A 94 7.03 3.67 6.41
C GLY A 94 6.31 4.27 5.21
N GLU A 95 6.22 3.47 4.17
CA GLU A 95 5.55 3.79 2.91
C GLU A 95 4.07 4.17 3.11
N ALA A 96 3.36 3.47 4.01
CA ALA A 96 1.93 3.71 4.27
C ALA A 96 1.64 5.11 4.79
N ALA A 97 2.52 5.68 5.63
CA ALA A 97 2.37 7.05 6.11
C ALA A 97 2.59 8.06 4.98
N VAL A 98 3.58 7.82 4.13
CA VAL A 98 3.85 8.67 2.96
C VAL A 98 2.67 8.62 2.00
N TYR A 99 2.19 7.42 1.66
CA TYR A 99 1.02 7.27 0.81
C TYR A 99 -0.18 8.08 1.32
N PHE A 100 -0.53 7.93 2.60
CA PHE A 100 -1.65 8.67 3.17
C PHE A 100 -1.45 10.18 3.06
N GLN A 101 -0.33 10.70 3.51
CA GLN A 101 -0.07 12.14 3.59
C GLN A 101 0.01 12.79 2.21
N VAL A 102 0.67 12.13 1.26
CA VAL A 102 0.95 12.70 -0.07
C VAL A 102 -0.25 12.51 -1.02
N SER A 103 -0.86 11.31 -1.04
CA SER A 103 -2.02 11.04 -1.91
C SER A 103 -3.28 11.80 -1.49
N THR A 104 -3.35 12.28 -0.25
CA THR A 104 -4.43 13.13 0.22
C THR A 104 -4.10 14.63 0.14
N GLY A 105 -2.97 15.00 -0.46
CA GLY A 105 -2.52 16.39 -0.63
C GLY A 105 -2.18 17.12 0.67
N ARG A 106 -2.13 16.42 1.82
CA ARG A 106 -1.73 17.01 3.10
C ARG A 106 -0.27 17.39 3.09
N MET A 107 0.55 16.62 2.39
CA MET A 107 1.96 16.92 2.13
C MET A 107 2.19 17.08 0.62
N PRO A 108 3.06 18.01 0.23
CA PRO A 108 3.80 18.98 1.04
C PRO A 108 2.90 20.03 1.71
N ALA A 109 3.19 20.35 2.98
CA ALA A 109 2.50 21.42 3.67
C ALA A 109 3.14 22.78 3.32
N MET A 110 2.31 23.81 3.15
CA MET A 110 2.81 25.16 2.84
C MET A 110 3.36 25.88 4.09
N ARG A 111 2.91 25.49 5.27
CA ARG A 111 3.29 26.03 6.56
C ARG A 111 3.00 25.02 7.67
N GLY A 112 3.58 25.23 8.85
CA GLY A 112 3.27 24.44 10.05
C GLY A 112 1.87 24.81 10.56
N GLU A 113 0.89 23.92 10.38
CA GLU A 113 -0.47 24.07 10.88
C GLU A 113 -0.76 23.01 11.95
N ALA A 114 -1.66 23.33 12.88
CA ALA A 114 -2.10 22.38 13.91
C ALA A 114 -2.78 21.13 13.31
N GLN A 115 -3.34 21.28 12.09
CA GLN A 115 -3.93 20.21 11.30
C GLN A 115 -3.72 20.51 9.81
N ALA A 116 -3.11 19.57 9.08
CA ALA A 116 -3.01 19.65 7.63
C ALA A 116 -4.32 19.15 6.99
N GLU A 117 -4.99 20.03 6.27
CA GLU A 117 -6.22 19.70 5.56
C GLU A 117 -5.98 18.90 4.29
N ARG A 118 -6.98 18.14 3.85
CA ARG A 118 -6.99 17.49 2.55
C ARG A 118 -6.99 18.55 1.44
N LYS A 119 -6.17 18.33 0.42
CA LYS A 119 -6.07 19.15 -0.79
C LYS A 119 -5.88 18.24 -2.00
N ASP A 120 -5.99 18.79 -3.18
CA ASP A 120 -5.62 18.08 -4.40
C ASP A 120 -4.13 17.70 -4.35
N PRO A 121 -3.78 16.43 -4.56
CA PRO A 121 -2.40 15.99 -4.55
C PRO A 121 -1.64 16.59 -5.73
N ILE A 122 -0.40 17.02 -5.49
CA ILE A 122 0.48 17.55 -6.54
C ILE A 122 1.29 16.48 -7.25
N PHE A 123 1.31 15.26 -6.68
CA PHE A 123 2.02 14.09 -7.20
C PHE A 123 1.03 13.08 -7.73
N ASP A 124 1.36 12.45 -8.85
CA ASP A 124 0.62 11.29 -9.35
C ASP A 124 0.94 10.03 -8.54
N GLU A 125 0.19 8.95 -8.80
CA GLU A 125 0.29 7.69 -8.05
C GLU A 125 1.70 7.09 -8.11
N SER A 126 2.35 7.14 -9.27
CA SER A 126 3.70 6.58 -9.46
C SER A 126 4.75 7.38 -8.70
N GLN A 127 4.57 8.69 -8.61
CA GLN A 127 5.43 9.58 -7.84
C GLN A 127 5.24 9.39 -6.33
N VAL A 128 4.00 9.23 -5.88
CA VAL A 128 3.69 8.90 -4.48
C VAL A 128 4.34 7.57 -4.10
N ASP A 129 4.26 6.57 -4.96
CA ASP A 129 4.87 5.26 -4.77
C ASP A 129 6.40 5.35 -4.67
N ALA A 130 7.02 6.12 -5.56
CA ALA A 130 8.47 6.34 -5.55
C ALA A 130 8.95 7.04 -4.27
N ILE A 131 8.24 8.09 -3.82
CA ILE A 131 8.56 8.78 -2.56
C ILE A 131 8.39 7.83 -1.38
N GLY A 132 7.32 7.03 -1.37
CA GLY A 132 7.04 6.02 -0.35
C GLY A 132 8.17 4.99 -0.24
N ALA A 133 8.60 4.43 -1.36
CA ALA A 133 9.70 3.47 -1.42
C ALA A 133 11.02 4.06 -0.91
N TYR A 134 11.32 5.31 -1.26
CA TYR A 134 12.52 5.99 -0.76
C TYR A 134 12.51 6.18 0.76
N VAL A 135 11.38 6.60 1.33
CA VAL A 135 11.24 6.77 2.78
C VAL A 135 11.25 5.41 3.49
N GLU A 136 10.59 4.38 2.96
CA GLU A 136 10.60 3.02 3.48
C GLU A 136 12.02 2.46 3.57
N ALA A 137 12.85 2.66 2.55
CA ALA A 137 14.25 2.24 2.54
C ALA A 137 15.10 2.91 3.66
N SER A 138 14.59 3.97 4.28
CA SER A 138 15.29 4.76 5.31
C SER A 138 14.83 4.44 6.73
N GLY A 139 14.58 3.18 7.04
CA GLY A 139 14.27 2.74 8.40
C GLY A 139 13.04 1.87 8.53
N GLY A 140 12.42 1.48 7.40
CA GLY A 140 11.24 0.63 7.37
C GLY A 140 9.98 1.32 7.90
N GLY A 141 8.98 0.53 8.22
CA GLY A 141 7.72 0.98 8.79
C GLY A 141 6.52 0.23 8.21
N PRO A 142 5.28 0.68 8.45
CA PRO A 142 4.11 0.11 7.79
C PRO A 142 4.14 0.35 6.28
N THR A 143 3.90 -0.72 5.51
CA THR A 143 3.86 -0.67 4.04
C THR A 143 2.43 -0.55 3.52
N THR A 144 2.28 -0.13 2.27
CA THR A 144 1.01 -0.19 1.54
C THR A 144 0.66 -1.63 1.16
N VAL A 145 -0.60 -1.89 0.90
CA VAL A 145 -1.04 -3.20 0.36
C VAL A 145 -1.06 -3.11 -1.16
N ARG A 146 -0.56 -4.17 -1.81
CA ARG A 146 -0.52 -4.26 -3.27
C ARG A 146 -1.35 -5.42 -3.79
N ASN A 147 -1.91 -5.23 -4.97
CA ASN A 147 -2.54 -6.27 -5.75
C ASN A 147 -1.47 -7.27 -6.28
N PRO A 148 -1.86 -8.46 -6.75
CA PRO A 148 -0.92 -9.43 -7.30
C PRO A 148 -0.11 -8.94 -8.51
N ASP A 149 -0.60 -7.92 -9.22
CA ASP A 149 0.07 -7.26 -10.34
C ASP A 149 1.09 -6.18 -9.91
N GLY A 150 1.22 -5.95 -8.60
CA GLY A 150 2.13 -4.95 -8.02
C GLY A 150 1.54 -3.55 -7.87
N SER A 151 0.35 -3.27 -8.42
CA SER A 151 -0.35 -1.99 -8.25
C SER A 151 -0.86 -1.79 -6.82
N LEU A 152 -1.08 -0.54 -6.41
CA LEU A 152 -1.65 -0.23 -5.10
C LEU A 152 -3.10 -0.73 -4.99
N ALA A 153 -3.44 -1.36 -3.86
CA ALA A 153 -4.77 -1.89 -3.61
C ALA A 153 -5.74 -0.77 -3.18
N MET A 154 -6.21 0.03 -4.13
CA MET A 154 -7.11 1.15 -3.86
C MET A 154 -8.59 0.78 -3.80
N HIS A 155 -8.99 -0.36 -4.38
CA HIS A 155 -10.38 -0.80 -4.53
C HIS A 155 -10.60 -2.29 -4.21
N SER A 156 -9.64 -2.95 -3.57
CA SER A 156 -9.66 -4.39 -3.27
C SER A 156 -9.52 -4.72 -1.79
N LEU A 157 -9.72 -3.71 -0.92
CA LEU A 157 -9.52 -3.84 0.52
C LEU A 157 -10.83 -3.87 1.33
N ARG A 158 -11.99 -3.96 0.68
CA ARG A 158 -13.28 -4.10 1.37
C ARG A 158 -13.40 -5.50 1.97
N GLY A 159 -13.74 -5.55 3.26
CA GLY A 159 -14.19 -6.78 3.89
C GLY A 159 -15.65 -7.06 3.55
N GLU A 160 -16.08 -8.30 3.75
CA GLU A 160 -17.41 -8.79 3.41
C GLU A 160 -18.41 -8.66 4.58
N ASP A 161 -17.92 -8.62 5.81
CA ASP A 161 -18.77 -8.52 7.00
C ASP A 161 -19.05 -7.06 7.38
N LEU A 162 -20.01 -6.47 6.68
CA LEU A 162 -20.44 -5.08 6.91
C LEU A 162 -21.04 -4.87 8.30
N GLY A 163 -21.69 -5.91 8.88
CA GLY A 163 -22.25 -5.85 10.22
C GLY A 163 -21.14 -5.69 11.26
N ARG A 164 -20.15 -6.58 11.24
CA ARG A 164 -18.96 -6.49 12.09
C ARG A 164 -18.21 -5.19 11.86
N GLY A 165 -18.04 -4.77 10.59
CA GLY A 165 -17.42 -3.51 10.23
C GLY A 165 -18.10 -2.30 10.87
N GLY A 166 -19.43 -2.26 10.83
CA GLY A 166 -20.24 -1.22 11.46
C GLY A 166 -20.13 -1.22 12.98
N ASP A 167 -20.11 -2.38 13.63
CA ASP A 167 -19.93 -2.49 15.09
C ASP A 167 -18.53 -2.01 15.50
N LEU A 168 -17.49 -2.43 14.80
CA LEU A 168 -16.10 -1.99 15.05
C LEU A 168 -15.93 -0.50 14.80
N PHE A 169 -16.56 0.04 13.76
CA PHE A 169 -16.52 1.46 13.46
C PHE A 169 -17.19 2.29 14.57
N ARG A 170 -18.35 1.87 15.06
CA ARG A 170 -19.05 2.53 16.17
C ARG A 170 -18.21 2.54 17.45
N LEU A 171 -17.52 1.45 17.74
CA LEU A 171 -16.70 1.33 18.95
C LEU A 171 -15.40 2.16 18.89
N ASN A 172 -14.76 2.28 17.72
CA ASN A 172 -13.41 2.82 17.62
C ASN A 172 -13.31 4.15 16.86
N CYS A 173 -14.27 4.48 16.00
CA CYS A 173 -14.14 5.55 15.02
C CYS A 173 -15.24 6.63 15.14
N ALA A 174 -16.46 6.22 15.46
CA ALA A 174 -17.63 7.08 15.40
C ALA A 174 -17.58 8.27 16.36
N SER A 175 -16.85 8.18 17.47
CA SER A 175 -16.68 9.29 18.42
C SER A 175 -16.03 10.51 17.78
N CYS A 176 -15.18 10.32 16.76
CA CYS A 176 -14.52 11.39 16.02
C CYS A 176 -15.15 11.58 14.63
N HIS A 177 -15.41 10.49 13.90
CA HIS A 177 -15.85 10.54 12.51
C HIS A 177 -17.38 10.54 12.31
N ASN A 178 -18.16 10.59 13.41
CA ASN A 178 -19.60 10.38 13.35
C ASN A 178 -19.93 8.92 12.91
N PHE A 179 -21.09 8.39 13.26
CA PHE A 179 -21.45 7.02 12.91
C PHE A 179 -21.75 6.80 11.41
N THR A 180 -21.96 7.89 10.65
CA THR A 180 -22.07 7.88 9.18
C THR A 180 -20.77 8.19 8.45
N GLY A 181 -19.67 8.40 9.17
CA GLY A 181 -18.38 8.74 8.57
C GLY A 181 -18.24 10.17 8.06
N LYS A 182 -19.24 11.04 8.34
CA LYS A 182 -19.26 12.45 7.87
C LYS A 182 -18.32 13.39 8.60
N GLY A 183 -17.52 12.84 9.53
CA GLY A 183 -16.61 13.64 10.32
C GLY A 183 -17.27 14.37 11.48
N GLY A 184 -16.47 15.14 12.21
CA GLY A 184 -16.94 15.87 13.39
C GLY A 184 -15.90 16.80 13.97
N ALA A 185 -16.36 17.75 14.79
CA ALA A 185 -15.49 18.67 15.50
C ALA A 185 -14.71 17.95 16.61
N LEU A 186 -13.43 18.29 16.75
CA LEU A 186 -12.56 17.86 17.82
C LEU A 186 -12.15 19.04 18.69
N SER A 187 -11.44 18.75 19.79
CA SER A 187 -10.92 19.79 20.66
C SER A 187 -9.90 20.71 19.96
N SER A 188 -9.76 21.93 20.47
CA SER A 188 -8.78 22.92 19.99
C SER A 188 -8.94 23.32 18.51
N GLY A 189 -10.17 23.42 18.03
CA GLY A 189 -10.47 23.85 16.66
C GLY A 189 -10.12 22.84 15.57
N LYS A 190 -9.78 21.61 15.94
CA LYS A 190 -9.50 20.52 14.99
C LYS A 190 -10.79 19.80 14.60
N PHE A 191 -10.72 19.00 13.55
CA PHE A 191 -11.86 18.20 13.08
C PHE A 191 -11.41 16.84 12.54
N ALA A 192 -12.29 15.85 12.66
CA ALA A 192 -12.15 14.58 11.94
C ALA A 192 -12.80 14.74 10.57
N PRO A 193 -12.13 14.38 9.47
CA PRO A 193 -12.63 14.59 8.11
C PRO A 193 -13.79 13.64 7.76
N ASP A 194 -14.56 14.03 6.73
CA ASP A 194 -15.46 13.12 6.02
C ASP A 194 -14.66 11.99 5.38
N LEU A 195 -15.09 10.76 5.58
CA LEU A 195 -14.44 9.56 5.04
C LEU A 195 -14.92 9.19 3.63
N GLY A 196 -15.97 9.83 3.13
CA GLY A 196 -16.53 9.56 1.81
C GLY A 196 -15.57 9.83 0.65
N GLU A 197 -14.63 10.76 0.82
CA GLU A 197 -13.61 11.09 -0.18
C GLU A 197 -12.38 10.17 -0.14
N ALA A 198 -12.23 9.35 0.91
CA ALA A 198 -11.06 8.51 1.06
C ALA A 198 -11.23 7.19 0.30
N ASN A 199 -10.21 6.78 -0.47
CA ASN A 199 -10.17 5.45 -1.05
C ASN A 199 -9.81 4.40 0.01
N GLU A 200 -9.96 3.12 -0.32
CA GLU A 200 -9.78 2.01 0.61
C GLU A 200 -8.36 1.94 1.19
N GLN A 201 -7.35 2.19 0.35
CA GLN A 201 -5.96 2.22 0.79
C GLN A 201 -5.68 3.40 1.73
N GLN A 202 -6.29 4.58 1.48
CA GLN A 202 -6.17 5.73 2.38
C GLN A 202 -6.78 5.45 3.75
N ILE A 203 -7.94 4.78 3.80
CA ILE A 203 -8.58 4.39 5.07
C ILE A 203 -7.69 3.39 5.82
N LEU A 204 -7.18 2.36 5.13
CA LEU A 204 -6.29 1.37 5.73
C LEU A 204 -5.02 2.02 6.29
N THR A 205 -4.32 2.79 5.47
CA THR A 205 -3.07 3.42 5.88
C THR A 205 -3.26 4.43 7.01
N ALA A 206 -4.40 5.14 7.05
CA ALA A 206 -4.74 5.99 8.18
C ALA A 206 -4.89 5.20 9.49
N MET A 207 -5.57 4.05 9.47
CA MET A 207 -5.67 3.18 10.64
C MET A 207 -4.30 2.63 11.09
N MET A 208 -3.43 2.29 10.14
CA MET A 208 -2.11 1.73 10.43
C MET A 208 -1.13 2.76 10.96
N THR A 209 -1.21 4.00 10.53
CA THR A 209 -0.19 5.03 10.82
C THR A 209 -0.63 6.08 11.82
N GLY A 210 -1.93 6.29 12.00
CA GLY A 210 -2.48 7.26 12.94
C GLY A 210 -2.10 8.70 12.60
N PRO A 211 -2.56 9.25 11.46
CA PRO A 211 -2.17 10.59 11.05
C PRO A 211 -2.72 11.66 11.99
N GLN A 212 -1.89 12.64 12.31
CA GLN A 212 -2.23 13.80 13.14
C GLN A 212 -2.78 13.41 14.53
N ASN A 213 -4.07 13.60 14.79
CA ASN A 213 -4.71 13.26 16.07
C ASN A 213 -5.42 11.90 16.07
N MET A 214 -5.44 11.21 14.92
CA MET A 214 -6.02 9.88 14.84
C MET A 214 -5.12 8.87 15.57
N PRO A 215 -5.67 7.99 16.40
CA PRO A 215 -4.88 6.93 17.03
C PRO A 215 -4.41 5.91 15.99
N LYS A 216 -3.26 5.31 16.26
CA LYS A 216 -2.74 4.17 15.49
C LYS A 216 -3.39 2.88 16.01
N PHE A 217 -3.97 2.09 15.12
CA PHE A 217 -4.59 0.81 15.45
C PHE A 217 -3.65 -0.35 15.10
N SER A 218 -3.06 -0.95 16.11
CA SER A 218 -2.23 -2.14 15.96
C SER A 218 -3.06 -3.36 15.54
N ASP A 219 -2.42 -4.39 15.00
CA ASP A 219 -3.11 -5.64 14.62
C ASP A 219 -3.64 -6.44 15.83
N ARG A 220 -3.16 -6.11 17.05
CA ARG A 220 -3.73 -6.65 18.30
C ARG A 220 -5.08 -6.00 18.66
N GLN A 221 -5.28 -4.75 18.28
CA GLN A 221 -6.53 -4.01 18.53
C GLN A 221 -7.55 -4.28 17.43
N LEU A 222 -7.12 -4.16 16.20
CA LEU A 222 -7.91 -4.41 14.99
C LEU A 222 -7.06 -5.26 14.05
N SER A 223 -7.42 -6.54 13.90
CA SER A 223 -6.75 -7.40 12.92
C SER A 223 -6.90 -6.84 11.50
N PHE A 224 -6.10 -7.33 10.57
CA PHE A 224 -6.17 -6.89 9.17
C PHE A 224 -7.58 -7.08 8.58
N ASP A 225 -8.23 -8.23 8.85
CA ASP A 225 -9.60 -8.48 8.41
C ASP A 225 -10.62 -7.56 9.08
N ALA A 226 -10.43 -7.24 10.36
CA ALA A 226 -11.27 -6.26 11.04
C ALA A 226 -11.16 -4.85 10.41
N LYS A 227 -9.96 -4.44 10.01
CA LYS A 227 -9.73 -3.20 9.27
C LYS A 227 -10.42 -3.22 7.90
N LYS A 228 -10.37 -4.36 7.19
CA LYS A 228 -11.07 -4.55 5.91
C LYS A 228 -12.59 -4.43 6.06
N ASP A 229 -13.17 -5.02 7.10
CA ASP A 229 -14.61 -4.90 7.35
C ASP A 229 -15.03 -3.47 7.68
N ILE A 230 -14.21 -2.75 8.44
CA ILE A 230 -14.42 -1.31 8.67
C ILE A 230 -14.39 -0.54 7.35
N ILE A 231 -13.43 -0.85 6.46
CA ILE A 231 -13.37 -0.24 5.11
C ILE A 231 -14.64 -0.55 4.32
N GLY A 232 -15.09 -1.81 4.33
CA GLY A 232 -16.33 -2.23 3.68
C GLY A 232 -17.52 -1.41 4.17
N TYR A 233 -17.70 -1.30 5.49
CA TYR A 233 -18.76 -0.48 6.08
C TYR A 233 -18.68 0.99 5.69
N VAL A 234 -17.50 1.63 5.82
CA VAL A 234 -17.30 3.05 5.52
C VAL A 234 -17.58 3.34 4.05
N ARG A 235 -17.09 2.49 3.14
CA ARG A 235 -17.31 2.68 1.70
C ARG A 235 -18.77 2.47 1.32
N THR A 236 -19.43 1.44 1.85
CA THR A 236 -20.85 1.22 1.63
C THR A 236 -21.68 2.39 2.14
N ALA A 237 -21.43 2.86 3.37
CA ALA A 237 -22.14 4.02 3.93
C ALA A 237 -21.92 5.31 3.14
N ALA A 238 -20.75 5.50 2.52
CA ALA A 238 -20.44 6.66 1.69
C ALA A 238 -21.10 6.60 0.29
N GLU A 239 -21.28 5.39 -0.25
CA GLU A 239 -21.83 5.14 -1.58
C GLU A 239 -23.35 4.99 -1.57
N GLU A 240 -23.94 4.59 -0.46
CA GLU A 240 -25.40 4.47 -0.31
C GLU A 240 -26.06 5.84 -0.35
N HIS A 241 -26.96 6.01 -1.30
CA HIS A 241 -27.84 7.17 -1.37
C HIS A 241 -29.10 6.90 -0.56
N SER A 242 -29.58 7.92 0.15
CA SER A 242 -30.85 7.82 0.86
C SER A 242 -31.96 7.35 -0.09
N PRO A 243 -32.72 6.29 0.23
CA PRO A 243 -33.69 5.68 -0.68
C PRO A 243 -34.91 6.59 -0.98
N GLY A 244 -34.92 7.78 -0.49
CA GLY A 244 -35.96 8.81 -0.74
C GLY A 244 -35.77 10.03 0.16
N GLY A 245 -36.32 11.18 -0.25
CA GLY A 245 -36.24 12.42 0.51
C GLY A 245 -34.88 13.15 0.37
N TYR A 246 -34.71 14.17 1.20
CA TYR A 246 -33.48 14.97 1.26
C TYR A 246 -32.56 14.39 2.33
N GLY A 247 -31.35 13.98 1.94
CA GLY A 247 -30.38 13.38 2.85
C GLY A 247 -29.78 14.32 3.91
N LEU A 248 -30.13 15.61 3.90
CA LEU A 248 -29.75 16.64 4.91
C LEU A 248 -28.26 16.56 5.33
N GLY A 249 -27.38 16.32 4.36
CA GLY A 249 -25.94 16.21 4.56
C GLY A 249 -25.44 14.83 4.97
N GLY A 250 -26.32 13.82 5.10
CA GLY A 250 -25.94 12.45 5.43
C GLY A 250 -25.46 12.24 6.87
N PHE A 251 -25.81 13.14 7.79
CA PHE A 251 -25.46 13.02 9.21
C PHE A 251 -26.38 12.04 9.99
N GLY A 252 -27.25 11.32 9.30
CA GLY A 252 -28.17 10.34 9.87
C GLY A 252 -29.47 10.97 10.40
N PRO A 253 -30.19 10.28 11.32
CA PRO A 253 -31.56 10.65 11.69
C PRO A 253 -31.67 11.94 12.51
N ALA A 254 -30.59 12.46 13.08
CA ALA A 254 -30.65 13.65 13.94
C ALA A 254 -31.08 14.93 13.18
N PRO A 255 -30.44 15.34 12.07
CA PRO A 255 -30.89 16.49 11.30
C PRO A 255 -32.23 16.27 10.62
N GLU A 256 -32.56 15.03 10.22
CA GLU A 256 -33.88 14.68 9.65
C GLU A 256 -35.00 14.83 10.67
N GLY A 257 -34.80 14.32 11.88
CA GLY A 257 -35.71 14.46 12.99
C GLY A 257 -35.88 15.91 13.41
N MET A 258 -34.83 16.71 13.44
CA MET A 258 -34.87 18.14 13.76
C MET A 258 -35.62 18.91 12.69
N ALA A 259 -35.41 18.64 11.40
CA ALA A 259 -36.16 19.27 10.33
C ALA A 259 -37.66 18.93 10.41
N ALA A 260 -38.00 17.67 10.62
CA ALA A 260 -39.41 17.26 10.81
C ALA A 260 -40.05 17.94 12.01
N TRP A 261 -39.35 18.01 13.14
CA TRP A 261 -39.83 18.68 14.34
C TRP A 261 -40.09 20.17 14.11
N ILE A 262 -39.18 20.91 13.48
CA ILE A 262 -39.35 22.33 13.16
C ILE A 262 -40.55 22.54 12.25
N ILE A 263 -40.72 21.76 11.19
CA ILE A 263 -41.85 21.86 10.27
C ILE A 263 -43.17 21.64 11.00
N LEU A 264 -43.24 20.59 11.85
CA LEU A 264 -44.45 20.29 12.62
C LEU A 264 -44.77 21.38 13.62
N MET A 265 -43.77 21.92 14.33
CA MET A 265 -43.99 23.01 15.30
C MET A 265 -44.47 24.30 14.62
N VAL A 266 -43.85 24.69 13.51
CA VAL A 266 -44.27 25.88 12.74
C VAL A 266 -45.70 25.68 12.22
N GLY A 267 -46.03 24.48 11.71
CA GLY A 267 -47.40 24.16 11.28
C GLY A 267 -48.42 24.21 12.40
N ALA A 268 -48.10 23.68 13.57
CA ALA A 268 -48.97 23.71 14.74
C ALA A 268 -49.20 25.15 15.25
N ILE A 269 -48.15 25.96 15.33
CA ILE A 269 -48.24 27.36 15.70
C ILE A 269 -49.13 28.15 14.70
N ALA A 270 -48.88 27.99 13.40
CA ALA A 270 -49.66 28.63 12.36
C ALA A 270 -51.13 28.24 12.44
N LEU A 271 -51.43 26.95 12.66
CA LEU A 271 -52.79 26.46 12.84
C LEU A 271 -53.48 27.08 14.08
N ALA A 272 -52.78 27.11 15.22
CA ALA A 272 -53.26 27.69 16.45
C ALA A 272 -53.58 29.18 16.31
N LEU A 273 -52.68 29.94 15.65
CA LEU A 273 -52.90 31.37 15.37
C LEU A 273 -54.07 31.57 14.40
N TRP A 274 -54.24 30.73 13.40
CA TRP A 274 -55.34 30.79 12.45
C TRP A 274 -56.70 30.52 13.12
N ILE A 275 -56.80 29.53 14.03
CA ILE A 275 -57.98 29.23 14.81
C ILE A 275 -58.31 30.41 15.75
N GLY A 276 -57.29 30.96 16.47
CA GLY A 276 -57.45 32.04 17.39
C GLY A 276 -57.86 33.37 16.72
N ALA A 277 -57.46 33.58 15.46
CA ALA A 277 -57.85 34.76 14.68
C ALA A 277 -59.31 34.68 14.15
N ARG A 278 -59.95 33.51 14.21
CA ARG A 278 -61.32 33.30 13.76
C ARG A 278 -62.35 33.17 14.89
N SER A 279 -61.86 33.09 16.13
CA SER A 279 -62.71 33.13 17.32
C SER A 279 -62.87 34.58 17.82
#